data_50c5af4196ba009a32505b200a862a3a
#
_entry.id   50c5af4196ba009a32505b200a862a3a
#
_cell.length_a   1.000
_cell.length_b   1.000
_cell.length_c   1.000
_cell.angle_alpha   90.00
_cell.angle_beta   90.00
_cell.angle_gamma   90.00
#
_symmetry.space_group_name_H-M   'P 1'
#
loop_
_entity.id
_entity.type
_entity.pdbx_description
1 polymer ?
#
loop_
_entity_poly.entity_id
_entity_poly.type
_entity_poly.pdbx_seq_one_letter_code
_entity_poly.pdbx_strand_id
1 'polypeptide(L)'
;MPPEEADIPALDERSNFLNWVESSLQKAACQSGPHPGPAVLRRLNRAEYSASVRDLLDIHFDAGEALPADGSGGEGFDNATETLFISPIHAEKYMDAARVAIEYAFADTRSLRRFLVAEPDEKTPPEVAARRVIEAFLPRAFRRSIRESEILEYLALFHAAYEADPSFTVAIRLTLQTVLVSPKFLFIAEEPNFDVKPHKVTDHELASRLSYFLWGSLPDDALLEAANEGNLSDPTILQEQFKRMLGKQNSRKVRDFSQNFVEQWLGTRALGREFKPDKSIRGYDSELEGGMKYEPVFFFNEILTKNGSLLDLIKADYTYANRRLARHYRIKGEFREQPKRVELTDENRRGGLLSMAAVLAVSS
;
A
#
# COMPACT_ATOMS: atom_id res chain seq x y z
N MET A 1 -31.45 15.81 14.98
CA MET A 1 -31.72 16.80 16.01
C MET A 1 -33.11 16.49 16.58
N PRO A 2 -33.34 16.59 17.90
CA PRO A 2 -34.68 16.44 18.43
C PRO A 2 -35.60 17.55 17.87
N PRO A 3 -36.91 17.31 17.73
CA PRO A 3 -37.87 18.32 17.32
C PRO A 3 -37.80 19.55 18.23
N GLU A 4 -38.13 20.74 17.71
CA GLU A 4 -38.05 22.03 18.49
C GLU A 4 -38.89 22.02 19.78
N GLU A 5 -39.94 21.19 19.86
CA GLU A 5 -40.82 21.06 21.02
C GLU A 5 -40.42 19.92 21.99
N ALA A 6 -39.31 19.25 21.77
CA ALA A 6 -38.86 18.15 22.64
C ALA A 6 -38.15 18.70 23.89
N ASP A 7 -38.47 18.16 25.04
CA ASP A 7 -37.75 18.46 26.29
C ASP A 7 -36.27 18.08 26.12
N ILE A 8 -35.40 19.08 26.29
CA ILE A 8 -33.97 18.91 26.23
C ILE A 8 -33.45 18.63 27.64
N PRO A 9 -32.76 17.50 27.91
CA PRO A 9 -32.17 17.20 29.20
C PRO A 9 -31.26 18.33 29.68
N ALA A 10 -31.24 18.58 30.99
CA ALA A 10 -30.34 19.56 31.59
C ALA A 10 -28.87 19.22 31.29
N LEU A 11 -28.00 20.22 31.23
CA LEU A 11 -26.59 20.07 30.86
C LEU A 11 -25.84 19.06 31.74
N ASP A 12 -26.16 19.04 33.03
CA ASP A 12 -25.60 18.10 34.01
C ASP A 12 -26.09 16.66 33.76
N GLU A 13 -27.38 16.46 33.47
CA GLU A 13 -27.94 15.15 33.12
C GLU A 13 -27.28 14.61 31.84
N ARG A 14 -27.12 15.45 30.82
CA ARG A 14 -26.46 15.12 29.59
C ARG A 14 -24.99 14.74 29.82
N SER A 15 -24.28 15.50 30.61
CA SER A 15 -22.88 15.24 30.97
C SER A 15 -22.75 13.96 31.78
N ASN A 16 -23.62 13.69 32.73
CA ASN A 16 -23.63 12.46 33.50
C ASN A 16 -23.92 11.25 32.63
N PHE A 17 -24.85 11.35 31.68
CA PHE A 17 -25.15 10.27 30.73
C PHE A 17 -23.96 9.99 29.81
N LEU A 18 -23.32 11.03 29.26
CA LEU A 18 -22.14 10.87 28.40
C LEU A 18 -20.99 10.20 29.16
N ASN A 19 -20.70 10.65 30.39
CA ASN A 19 -19.67 10.06 31.24
C ASN A 19 -19.99 8.60 31.61
N TRP A 20 -21.28 8.28 31.84
CA TRP A 20 -21.69 6.90 32.09
C TRP A 20 -21.52 6.02 30.83
N VAL A 21 -21.93 6.50 29.66
CA VAL A 21 -21.74 5.78 28.39
C VAL A 21 -20.25 5.52 28.14
N GLU A 22 -19.43 6.57 28.23
CA GLU A 22 -17.99 6.47 28.02
C GLU A 22 -17.33 5.47 28.98
N SER A 23 -17.61 5.60 30.28
CA SER A 23 -17.06 4.69 31.28
C SER A 23 -17.56 3.25 31.13
N SER A 24 -18.81 3.06 30.69
CA SER A 24 -19.38 1.72 30.44
C SER A 24 -18.76 1.08 29.20
N LEU A 25 -18.59 1.82 28.11
CA LEU A 25 -17.89 1.35 26.90
C LEU A 25 -16.43 1.02 27.17
N GLN A 26 -15.75 1.88 27.93
CA GLN A 26 -14.35 1.65 28.31
C GLN A 26 -14.19 0.39 29.19
N LYS A 27 -15.07 0.19 30.16
CA LYS A 27 -15.10 -1.03 30.96
C LYS A 27 -15.37 -2.27 30.12
N ALA A 28 -16.35 -2.22 29.23
CA ALA A 28 -16.68 -3.32 28.32
C ALA A 28 -15.51 -3.65 27.42
N ALA A 29 -14.85 -2.65 26.82
CA ALA A 29 -13.67 -2.85 25.97
C ALA A 29 -12.48 -3.47 26.73
N CYS A 30 -12.24 -3.01 27.98
CA CYS A 30 -11.17 -3.59 28.81
C CYS A 30 -11.48 -5.01 29.31
N GLN A 31 -12.75 -5.36 29.49
CA GLN A 31 -13.15 -6.69 29.98
C GLN A 31 -13.19 -7.73 28.87
N SER A 32 -13.49 -7.33 27.64
CA SER A 32 -13.60 -8.26 26.51
C SER A 32 -12.26 -8.78 26.00
N GLY A 33 -11.13 -8.15 26.39
CA GLY A 33 -9.81 -8.51 25.88
C GLY A 33 -9.61 -8.15 24.38
N PRO A 34 -8.49 -8.53 23.79
CA PRO A 34 -8.24 -8.24 22.39
C PRO A 34 -9.15 -9.08 21.48
N HIS A 35 -9.92 -8.41 20.64
CA HIS A 35 -10.74 -9.03 19.58
C HIS A 35 -10.17 -8.63 18.22
N PRO A 36 -9.20 -9.39 17.67
CA PRO A 36 -8.55 -9.04 16.41
C PRO A 36 -9.47 -9.16 15.19
N GLY A 37 -10.70 -9.63 15.36
CA GLY A 37 -11.61 -9.96 14.27
C GLY A 37 -11.23 -11.26 13.55
N PRO A 38 -12.04 -11.68 12.57
CA PRO A 38 -11.74 -12.86 11.76
C PRO A 38 -10.57 -12.57 10.80
N ALA A 39 -9.75 -13.60 10.52
CA ALA A 39 -8.81 -13.55 9.42
C ALA A 39 -9.59 -13.43 8.10
N VAL A 40 -9.28 -12.44 7.30
CA VAL A 40 -10.02 -12.13 6.08
C VAL A 40 -9.13 -12.36 4.88
N LEU A 41 -9.61 -13.15 3.91
CA LEU A 41 -8.95 -13.29 2.62
C LEU A 41 -9.15 -12.00 1.82
N ARG A 42 -8.08 -11.22 1.66
CA ARG A 42 -8.13 -9.93 0.97
C ARG A 42 -7.34 -9.98 -0.34
N ARG A 43 -7.98 -9.61 -1.45
CA ARG A 43 -7.30 -9.41 -2.73
C ARG A 43 -6.40 -8.15 -2.64
N LEU A 44 -5.26 -8.19 -3.34
CA LEU A 44 -4.49 -6.97 -3.59
C LEU A 44 -5.37 -5.97 -4.34
N ASN A 45 -5.39 -4.72 -3.89
CA ASN A 45 -5.99 -3.66 -4.68
C ASN A 45 -5.08 -3.31 -5.89
N ARG A 46 -5.55 -2.47 -6.80
CA ARG A 46 -4.82 -2.07 -8.00
C ARG A 46 -3.43 -1.53 -7.70
N ALA A 47 -3.29 -0.66 -6.70
CA ALA A 47 -2.02 -0.05 -6.33
C ALA A 47 -1.05 -1.07 -5.72
N GLU A 48 -1.55 -1.95 -4.85
CA GLU A 48 -0.78 -3.03 -4.23
C GLU A 48 -0.33 -4.08 -5.27
N TYR A 49 -1.18 -4.44 -6.21
CA TYR A 49 -0.81 -5.32 -7.32
C TYR A 49 0.31 -4.71 -8.15
N SER A 50 0.15 -3.45 -8.57
CA SER A 50 1.16 -2.74 -9.36
C SER A 50 2.50 -2.64 -8.63
N ALA A 51 2.47 -2.26 -7.35
CA ALA A 51 3.67 -2.18 -6.52
C ALA A 51 4.33 -3.54 -6.31
N SER A 52 3.53 -4.60 -6.11
CA SER A 52 4.02 -5.96 -5.93
C SER A 52 4.69 -6.51 -7.20
N VAL A 53 4.07 -6.33 -8.36
CA VAL A 53 4.65 -6.75 -9.65
C VAL A 53 5.93 -5.96 -9.96
N ARG A 54 5.91 -4.64 -9.72
CA ARG A 54 7.08 -3.77 -9.87
C ARG A 54 8.26 -4.24 -9.03
N ASP A 55 8.03 -4.52 -7.75
CA ASP A 55 9.10 -4.89 -6.81
C ASP A 55 9.58 -6.34 -7.03
N LEU A 56 8.69 -7.24 -7.48
CA LEU A 56 9.04 -8.63 -7.78
C LEU A 56 9.95 -8.74 -9.02
N LEU A 57 9.61 -7.97 -10.07
CA LEU A 57 10.28 -8.02 -11.37
C LEU A 57 11.32 -6.91 -11.59
N ASP A 58 11.43 -5.94 -10.67
CA ASP A 58 12.25 -4.71 -10.80
C ASP A 58 11.94 -3.91 -12.08
N ILE A 59 10.64 -3.75 -12.41
CA ILE A 59 10.16 -2.98 -13.56
C ILE A 59 9.74 -1.58 -13.17
N HIS A 60 9.66 -0.66 -14.14
CA HIS A 60 9.43 0.77 -13.91
C HIS A 60 8.14 1.31 -14.54
N PHE A 61 7.16 0.45 -14.82
CA PHE A 61 5.85 0.88 -15.28
C PHE A 61 4.73 0.38 -14.34
N ASP A 62 3.55 0.98 -14.46
CA ASP A 62 2.38 0.62 -13.67
C ASP A 62 1.66 -0.59 -14.31
N ALA A 63 2.00 -1.80 -13.85
CA ALA A 63 1.35 -3.02 -14.33
C ALA A 63 -0.15 -3.08 -13.99
N GLY A 64 -0.61 -2.30 -13.03
CA GLY A 64 -2.01 -2.21 -12.64
C GLY A 64 -2.82 -1.17 -13.42
N GLU A 65 -2.22 -0.36 -14.30
CA GLU A 65 -2.91 0.75 -14.97
C GLU A 65 -4.17 0.31 -15.72
N ALA A 66 -4.11 -0.85 -16.37
CA ALA A 66 -5.23 -1.40 -17.14
C ALA A 66 -6.29 -2.13 -16.30
N LEU A 67 -6.04 -2.34 -14.99
CA LEU A 67 -7.00 -2.96 -14.09
C LEU A 67 -8.17 -2.01 -13.80
N PRO A 68 -9.38 -2.53 -13.62
CA PRO A 68 -10.50 -1.73 -13.15
C PRO A 68 -10.16 -1.02 -11.83
N ALA A 69 -10.74 0.16 -11.63
CA ALA A 69 -10.61 0.86 -10.36
C ALA A 69 -11.30 0.06 -9.25
N ASP A 70 -10.64 -0.05 -8.10
CA ASP A 70 -11.25 -0.63 -6.91
C ASP A 70 -12.25 0.35 -6.29
N GLY A 71 -13.37 -0.18 -5.81
CA GLY A 71 -14.33 0.61 -5.06
C GLY A 71 -13.77 1.01 -3.69
N SER A 72 -14.15 2.18 -3.20
CA SER A 72 -13.91 2.53 -1.81
C SER A 72 -14.93 1.84 -0.91
N GLY A 73 -14.47 1.19 0.16
CA GLY A 73 -15.33 0.68 1.22
C GLY A 73 -16.02 1.80 2.01
N GLY A 74 -16.86 1.44 2.97
CA GLY A 74 -17.57 2.39 3.82
C GLY A 74 -16.66 3.40 4.56
N GLU A 75 -15.42 3.03 4.79
CA GLU A 75 -14.38 3.87 5.43
C GLU A 75 -13.62 4.76 4.42
N GLY A 76 -13.94 4.71 3.12
CA GLY A 76 -13.29 5.52 2.09
C GLY A 76 -11.94 4.99 1.57
N PHE A 77 -11.49 3.81 2.02
CA PHE A 77 -10.25 3.18 1.57
C PHE A 77 -10.49 2.10 0.52
N ASP A 78 -9.63 2.04 -0.50
CA ASP A 78 -9.70 1.10 -1.62
C ASP A 78 -9.13 -0.29 -1.33
N ASN A 79 -8.77 -0.57 -0.09
CA ASN A 79 -8.30 -1.87 0.39
C ASN A 79 -9.30 -2.59 1.31
N ALA A 80 -10.55 -2.13 1.33
CA ALA A 80 -11.63 -2.76 2.10
C ALA A 80 -12.02 -4.10 1.47
N THR A 81 -12.00 -5.17 2.25
CA THR A 81 -12.24 -6.54 1.77
C THR A 81 -13.59 -6.71 1.06
N GLU A 82 -14.60 -6.00 1.53
CA GLU A 82 -15.98 -6.08 1.00
C GLU A 82 -16.08 -5.61 -0.46
N THR A 83 -15.15 -4.76 -0.91
CA THR A 83 -15.15 -4.19 -2.26
C THR A 83 -14.18 -4.89 -3.21
N LEU A 84 -13.26 -5.71 -2.68
CA LEU A 84 -12.19 -6.34 -3.44
C LEU A 84 -12.57 -7.72 -3.98
N PHE A 85 -13.63 -7.79 -4.79
CA PHE A 85 -14.02 -9.02 -5.49
C PHE A 85 -13.31 -9.17 -6.84
N ILE A 86 -13.28 -10.38 -7.39
CA ILE A 86 -12.80 -10.65 -8.75
C ILE A 86 -14.01 -10.88 -9.66
N SER A 87 -14.21 -9.98 -10.63
CA SER A 87 -15.16 -10.18 -11.71
C SER A 87 -14.45 -10.84 -12.92
N PRO A 88 -15.18 -11.37 -13.92
CA PRO A 88 -14.57 -11.88 -15.17
C PRO A 88 -13.66 -10.86 -15.84
N ILE A 89 -14.04 -9.58 -15.85
CA ILE A 89 -13.19 -8.49 -16.38
C ILE A 89 -11.88 -8.35 -15.60
N HIS A 90 -11.92 -8.46 -14.26
CA HIS A 90 -10.70 -8.44 -13.46
C HIS A 90 -9.77 -9.60 -13.83
N ALA A 91 -10.31 -10.83 -13.99
CA ALA A 91 -9.51 -12.00 -14.35
C ALA A 91 -8.82 -11.80 -15.72
N GLU A 92 -9.55 -11.33 -16.73
CA GLU A 92 -9.00 -11.01 -18.05
C GLU A 92 -7.89 -9.97 -17.97
N LYS A 93 -8.15 -8.87 -17.24
CA LYS A 93 -7.18 -7.77 -17.09
C LYS A 93 -5.95 -8.17 -16.29
N TYR A 94 -6.06 -9.06 -15.29
CA TYR A 94 -4.89 -9.61 -14.61
C TYR A 94 -4.03 -10.46 -15.56
N MET A 95 -4.65 -11.25 -16.44
CA MET A 95 -3.91 -12.01 -17.45
C MET A 95 -3.14 -11.10 -18.40
N ASP A 96 -3.78 -10.04 -18.91
CA ASP A 96 -3.15 -9.03 -19.75
C ASP A 96 -1.99 -8.33 -19.02
N ALA A 97 -2.23 -7.87 -17.79
CA ALA A 97 -1.24 -7.18 -16.97
C ALA A 97 -0.01 -8.07 -16.68
N ALA A 98 -0.25 -9.32 -16.32
CA ALA A 98 0.82 -10.30 -16.08
C ALA A 98 1.64 -10.55 -17.34
N ARG A 99 0.99 -10.71 -18.51
CA ARG A 99 1.66 -10.89 -19.81
C ARG A 99 2.55 -9.69 -20.12
N VAL A 100 2.01 -8.48 -20.08
CA VAL A 100 2.76 -7.25 -20.39
C VAL A 100 3.92 -7.05 -19.41
N ALA A 101 3.71 -7.30 -18.11
CA ALA A 101 4.74 -7.17 -17.10
C ALA A 101 5.91 -8.11 -17.33
N ILE A 102 5.62 -9.38 -17.62
CA ILE A 102 6.67 -10.40 -17.93
C ILE A 102 7.38 -10.08 -19.25
N GLU A 103 6.64 -9.68 -20.29
CA GLU A 103 7.26 -9.28 -21.58
C GLU A 103 8.24 -8.12 -21.38
N TYR A 104 7.82 -7.09 -20.63
CA TYR A 104 8.68 -5.95 -20.30
C TYR A 104 9.91 -6.37 -19.50
N ALA A 105 9.72 -7.20 -18.46
CA ALA A 105 10.81 -7.67 -17.61
C ALA A 105 11.84 -8.51 -18.37
N PHE A 106 11.41 -9.31 -19.36
CA PHE A 106 12.32 -10.08 -20.22
C PHE A 106 13.05 -9.21 -21.26
N ALA A 107 12.51 -8.04 -21.61
CA ALA A 107 13.17 -7.09 -22.50
C ALA A 107 14.23 -6.22 -21.80
N ASP A 108 14.18 -6.11 -20.47
CA ASP A 108 15.13 -5.32 -19.68
C ASP A 108 16.14 -6.20 -18.94
N THR A 109 17.43 -6.05 -19.28
CA THR A 109 18.53 -6.85 -18.71
C THR A 109 18.64 -6.71 -17.18
N ARG A 110 18.26 -5.56 -16.61
CA ARG A 110 18.29 -5.34 -15.17
C ARG A 110 17.20 -6.15 -14.48
N SER A 111 15.98 -6.04 -14.96
CA SER A 111 14.83 -6.81 -14.49
C SER A 111 15.06 -8.30 -14.59
N LEU A 112 15.60 -8.74 -15.74
CA LEU A 112 15.88 -10.15 -16.01
C LEU A 112 16.78 -10.79 -14.94
N ARG A 113 17.86 -10.10 -14.53
CA ARG A 113 18.81 -10.57 -13.50
C ARG A 113 18.15 -10.73 -12.12
N ARG A 114 17.02 -10.11 -11.88
CA ARG A 114 16.32 -10.15 -10.58
C ARG A 114 15.62 -11.49 -10.35
N PHE A 115 15.16 -12.15 -11.39
CA PHE A 115 14.35 -13.36 -11.29
C PHE A 115 14.85 -14.53 -12.15
N LEU A 116 15.54 -14.30 -13.26
CA LEU A 116 16.10 -15.37 -14.10
C LEU A 116 17.48 -15.75 -13.54
N VAL A 117 17.48 -16.56 -12.49
CA VAL A 117 18.70 -16.99 -11.77
C VAL A 117 19.45 -18.13 -12.44
N ALA A 118 18.87 -18.76 -13.46
CA ALA A 118 19.47 -19.84 -14.23
C ALA A 118 18.93 -19.86 -15.65
N GLU A 119 19.79 -20.20 -16.58
CA GLU A 119 19.46 -20.47 -17.99
C GLU A 119 20.03 -21.85 -18.39
N PRO A 120 19.42 -22.53 -19.36
CA PRO A 120 19.97 -23.81 -19.83
C PRO A 120 21.31 -23.61 -20.55
N ASP A 121 22.26 -24.53 -20.27
CA ASP A 121 23.54 -24.62 -20.90
C ASP A 121 23.92 -26.10 -21.10
N GLU A 122 25.16 -26.40 -21.57
CA GLU A 122 25.64 -27.78 -21.76
C GLU A 122 25.58 -28.64 -20.48
N LYS A 123 25.61 -28.03 -19.28
CA LYS A 123 25.64 -28.70 -17.98
C LYS A 123 24.30 -28.60 -17.25
N THR A 124 23.44 -27.71 -17.67
CA THR A 124 22.17 -27.37 -16.98
C THR A 124 21.01 -27.61 -17.96
N PRO A 125 20.37 -28.78 -17.92
CA PRO A 125 19.16 -29.04 -18.72
C PRO A 125 18.07 -28.00 -18.49
N PRO A 126 17.18 -27.75 -19.47
CA PRO A 126 16.11 -26.78 -19.36
C PRO A 126 15.22 -26.96 -18.12
N GLU A 127 14.91 -28.19 -17.76
CA GLU A 127 14.13 -28.51 -16.56
C GLU A 127 14.83 -28.07 -15.26
N VAL A 128 16.16 -28.33 -15.18
CA VAL A 128 16.95 -27.95 -14.00
C VAL A 128 17.06 -26.42 -13.88
N ALA A 129 17.24 -25.75 -15.02
CA ALA A 129 17.23 -24.27 -15.04
C ALA A 129 15.86 -23.73 -14.62
N ALA A 130 14.77 -24.26 -15.17
CA ALA A 130 13.41 -23.87 -14.83
C ALA A 130 13.12 -24.09 -13.33
N ARG A 131 13.51 -25.23 -12.78
CA ARG A 131 13.36 -25.52 -11.35
C ARG A 131 14.04 -24.46 -10.48
N ARG A 132 15.28 -24.09 -10.78
CA ARG A 132 16.01 -23.05 -10.03
C ARG A 132 15.31 -21.69 -10.10
N VAL A 133 14.80 -21.31 -11.27
CA VAL A 133 14.03 -20.07 -11.43
C VAL A 133 12.76 -20.10 -10.60
N ILE A 134 12.00 -21.19 -10.65
CA ILE A 134 10.74 -21.37 -9.90
C ILE A 134 11.02 -21.35 -8.39
N GLU A 135 12.04 -22.06 -7.90
CA GLU A 135 12.43 -22.09 -6.49
C GLU A 135 12.84 -20.71 -5.94
N ALA A 136 13.46 -19.87 -6.77
CA ALA A 136 13.83 -18.50 -6.38
C ALA A 136 12.65 -17.52 -6.47
N PHE A 137 11.71 -17.72 -7.40
CA PHE A 137 10.64 -16.79 -7.69
C PHE A 137 9.42 -16.96 -6.75
N LEU A 138 8.98 -18.21 -6.55
CA LEU A 138 7.75 -18.50 -5.82
C LEU A 138 7.75 -18.00 -4.36
N PRO A 139 8.82 -18.15 -3.56
CA PRO A 139 8.81 -17.66 -2.17
C PRO A 139 8.60 -16.15 -2.08
N ARG A 140 9.16 -15.40 -3.01
CA ARG A 140 9.00 -13.95 -3.10
C ARG A 140 7.61 -13.57 -3.58
N ALA A 141 7.09 -14.24 -4.60
CA ALA A 141 5.76 -13.99 -5.14
C ALA A 141 4.65 -14.33 -4.12
N PHE A 142 4.77 -15.46 -3.42
CA PHE A 142 3.76 -15.93 -2.46
C PHE A 142 4.04 -15.51 -1.02
N ARG A 143 5.14 -14.80 -0.77
CA ARG A 143 5.47 -14.18 0.52
C ARG A 143 5.60 -15.18 1.67
N ARG A 144 5.98 -16.43 1.37
CA ARG A 144 6.12 -17.52 2.33
C ARG A 144 7.03 -18.62 1.80
N SER A 145 7.41 -19.53 2.67
CA SER A 145 8.07 -20.78 2.27
C SER A 145 7.17 -21.60 1.35
N ILE A 146 7.78 -22.28 0.37
CA ILE A 146 7.09 -23.02 -0.67
C ILE A 146 7.30 -24.54 -0.45
N ARG A 147 6.24 -25.30 -0.59
CA ARG A 147 6.28 -26.76 -0.50
C ARG A 147 6.75 -27.35 -1.82
N GLU A 148 7.42 -28.51 -1.76
CA GLU A 148 7.89 -29.22 -2.93
C GLU A 148 6.76 -29.50 -3.95
N SER A 149 5.57 -29.86 -3.44
CA SER A 149 4.40 -30.08 -4.31
C SER A 149 4.03 -28.84 -5.15
N GLU A 150 4.23 -27.64 -4.63
CA GLU A 150 3.96 -26.41 -5.36
C GLU A 150 5.01 -26.12 -6.43
N ILE A 151 6.27 -26.45 -6.16
CA ILE A 151 7.35 -26.38 -7.17
C ILE A 151 7.02 -27.32 -8.32
N LEU A 152 6.59 -28.55 -8.03
CA LEU A 152 6.22 -29.54 -9.04
C LEU A 152 4.99 -29.10 -9.86
N GLU A 153 4.00 -28.42 -9.27
CA GLU A 153 2.87 -27.84 -10.00
C GLU A 153 3.35 -26.87 -11.10
N TYR A 154 4.25 -25.94 -10.76
CA TYR A 154 4.78 -24.97 -11.74
C TYR A 154 5.78 -25.56 -12.71
N LEU A 155 6.52 -26.60 -12.32
CA LEU A 155 7.35 -27.38 -13.25
C LEU A 155 6.49 -28.12 -14.28
N ALA A 156 5.35 -28.69 -13.88
CA ALA A 156 4.43 -29.32 -14.82
C ALA A 156 3.89 -28.32 -15.86
N LEU A 157 3.61 -27.07 -15.47
CA LEU A 157 3.23 -26.00 -16.40
C LEU A 157 4.38 -25.66 -17.36
N PHE A 158 5.62 -25.58 -16.85
CA PHE A 158 6.80 -25.38 -17.68
C PHE A 158 6.95 -26.49 -18.70
N HIS A 159 6.82 -27.76 -18.29
CA HIS A 159 6.93 -28.93 -19.20
C HIS A 159 5.87 -28.90 -20.30
N ALA A 160 4.61 -28.65 -19.93
CA ALA A 160 3.54 -28.58 -20.94
C ALA A 160 3.77 -27.44 -21.94
N ALA A 161 4.28 -26.31 -21.51
CA ALA A 161 4.64 -25.19 -22.39
C ALA A 161 5.87 -25.54 -23.28
N TYR A 162 6.87 -26.19 -22.70
CA TYR A 162 8.10 -26.58 -23.41
C TYR A 162 7.89 -27.71 -24.41
N GLU A 163 6.96 -28.61 -24.15
CA GLU A 163 6.54 -29.66 -25.11
C GLU A 163 5.81 -29.05 -26.32
N ALA A 164 5.02 -28.00 -26.10
CA ALA A 164 4.29 -27.28 -27.16
C ALA A 164 5.22 -26.41 -28.03
N ASP A 165 6.19 -25.76 -27.40
CA ASP A 165 7.24 -24.96 -28.05
C ASP A 165 8.57 -25.18 -27.30
N PRO A 166 9.55 -25.90 -27.87
CA PRO A 166 10.82 -26.23 -27.20
C PRO A 166 11.74 -25.00 -27.07
N SER A 167 11.20 -23.89 -26.59
CA SER A 167 11.90 -22.67 -26.23
C SER A 167 11.83 -22.46 -24.72
N PHE A 168 12.98 -22.56 -24.05
CA PHE A 168 13.08 -22.28 -22.61
C PHE A 168 12.47 -20.93 -22.23
N THR A 169 12.82 -19.90 -23.01
CA THR A 169 12.33 -18.53 -22.76
C THR A 169 10.80 -18.43 -22.87
N VAL A 170 10.19 -19.07 -23.85
CA VAL A 170 8.73 -19.08 -24.01
C VAL A 170 8.09 -19.83 -22.85
N ALA A 171 8.57 -21.04 -22.55
CA ALA A 171 8.00 -21.86 -21.47
C ALA A 171 8.11 -21.21 -20.10
N ILE A 172 9.28 -20.65 -19.75
CA ILE A 172 9.47 -20.00 -18.44
C ILE A 172 8.64 -18.71 -18.32
N ARG A 173 8.49 -17.92 -19.41
CA ARG A 173 7.62 -16.73 -19.42
C ARG A 173 6.17 -17.08 -19.11
N LEU A 174 5.62 -18.10 -19.78
CA LEU A 174 4.27 -18.59 -19.53
C LEU A 174 4.10 -19.07 -18.09
N THR A 175 5.09 -19.79 -17.57
CA THR A 175 5.09 -20.27 -16.18
C THR A 175 5.05 -19.09 -15.19
N LEU A 176 5.89 -18.08 -15.38
CA LEU A 176 5.91 -16.90 -14.48
C LEU A 176 4.67 -16.03 -14.63
N GLN A 177 4.04 -15.94 -15.81
CA GLN A 177 2.75 -15.30 -16.00
C GLN A 177 1.66 -15.95 -15.14
N THR A 178 1.62 -17.30 -15.11
CA THR A 178 0.63 -18.01 -14.26
C THR A 178 0.83 -17.77 -12.78
N VAL A 179 2.05 -17.50 -12.31
CA VAL A 179 2.30 -17.10 -10.93
C VAL A 179 1.62 -15.77 -10.61
N LEU A 180 1.72 -14.76 -11.49
CA LEU A 180 1.19 -13.41 -11.27
C LEU A 180 -0.35 -13.34 -11.31
N VAL A 181 -1.01 -14.34 -11.86
CA VAL A 181 -2.49 -14.45 -11.86
C VAL A 181 -2.99 -15.49 -10.87
N SER A 182 -2.10 -16.19 -10.18
CA SER A 182 -2.47 -17.19 -9.18
C SER A 182 -3.18 -16.53 -7.98
N PRO A 183 -4.24 -17.16 -7.43
CA PRO A 183 -4.81 -16.71 -6.16
C PRO A 183 -3.78 -16.58 -5.04
N LYS A 184 -2.73 -17.43 -5.02
CA LYS A 184 -1.61 -17.36 -4.06
C LYS A 184 -0.83 -16.04 -4.16
N PHE A 185 -0.80 -15.38 -5.32
CA PHE A 185 -0.21 -14.07 -5.51
C PHE A 185 -1.22 -12.95 -5.29
N LEU A 186 -2.42 -13.08 -5.87
CA LEU A 186 -3.43 -12.03 -5.89
C LEU A 186 -4.07 -11.76 -4.53
N PHE A 187 -4.07 -12.74 -3.61
CA PHE A 187 -4.67 -12.59 -2.29
C PHE A 187 -3.63 -12.59 -1.17
N ILE A 188 -3.86 -11.75 -0.19
CA ILE A 188 -3.20 -11.85 1.10
C ILE A 188 -4.05 -12.84 1.91
N ALA A 189 -3.55 -14.07 2.02
CA ALA A 189 -4.17 -15.14 2.76
C ALA A 189 -3.36 -15.41 4.02
N GLU A 190 -4.05 -15.58 5.13
CA GLU A 190 -3.48 -16.12 6.38
C GLU A 190 -3.96 -17.55 6.53
N GLU A 191 -3.20 -18.37 7.24
CA GLU A 191 -3.61 -19.75 7.48
C GLU A 191 -4.95 -19.77 8.25
N PRO A 192 -5.95 -20.49 7.75
CA PRO A 192 -7.24 -20.51 8.40
C PRO A 192 -7.12 -21.12 9.79
N ASN A 193 -7.40 -20.31 10.81
CA ASN A 193 -7.56 -20.83 12.16
C ASN A 193 -9.03 -21.12 12.41
N PHE A 194 -9.38 -22.39 12.50
CA PHE A 194 -10.72 -22.84 12.80
C PHE A 194 -11.06 -22.77 14.31
N ASP A 195 -10.05 -22.46 15.15
CA ASP A 195 -10.28 -22.20 16.57
C ASP A 195 -10.80 -20.76 16.76
N VAL A 196 -11.83 -20.62 17.56
CA VAL A 196 -12.47 -19.33 17.88
C VAL A 196 -11.54 -18.40 18.70
N LYS A 197 -10.37 -18.90 19.12
CA LYS A 197 -9.43 -18.16 19.96
C LYS A 197 -8.42 -17.36 19.12
N PRO A 198 -8.10 -16.13 19.52
CA PRO A 198 -7.01 -15.40 18.91
C PRO A 198 -5.71 -16.20 18.93
N HIS A 199 -5.01 -16.24 17.80
CA HIS A 199 -3.69 -16.89 17.68
C HIS A 199 -2.65 -15.89 17.17
N LYS A 200 -1.39 -16.20 17.36
CA LYS A 200 -0.31 -15.42 16.78
C LYS A 200 -0.17 -15.77 15.30
N VAL A 201 0.00 -14.77 14.49
CA VAL A 201 0.35 -14.94 13.07
C VAL A 201 1.77 -15.53 12.95
N THR A 202 2.03 -16.26 11.88
CA THR A 202 3.37 -16.74 11.55
C THR A 202 4.27 -15.56 11.15
N ASP A 203 5.60 -15.74 11.21
CA ASP A 203 6.54 -14.68 10.84
C ASP A 203 6.41 -14.27 9.36
N HIS A 204 6.03 -15.17 8.46
CA HIS A 204 5.74 -14.83 7.06
C HIS A 204 4.45 -14.00 6.92
N GLU A 205 3.41 -14.31 7.66
CA GLU A 205 2.19 -13.50 7.71
C GLU A 205 2.47 -12.12 8.30
N LEU A 206 3.30 -12.06 9.37
CA LEU A 206 3.74 -10.81 9.98
C LEU A 206 4.56 -9.97 8.98
N ALA A 207 5.49 -10.60 8.23
CA ALA A 207 6.25 -9.95 7.17
C ALA A 207 5.33 -9.35 6.10
N SER A 208 4.33 -10.12 5.66
CA SER A 208 3.32 -9.67 4.70
C SER A 208 2.50 -8.51 5.25
N ARG A 209 1.96 -8.62 6.46
CA ARG A 209 1.21 -7.53 7.10
C ARG A 209 2.04 -6.26 7.20
N LEU A 210 3.29 -6.37 7.67
CA LEU A 210 4.18 -5.21 7.85
C LEU A 210 4.52 -4.54 6.52
N SER A 211 4.83 -5.32 5.48
CA SER A 211 5.21 -4.78 4.17
C SER A 211 4.03 -4.12 3.46
N TYR A 212 2.86 -4.73 3.45
CA TYR A 212 1.67 -4.10 2.85
C TYR A 212 1.18 -2.90 3.66
N PHE A 213 1.35 -2.91 4.98
CA PHE A 213 1.03 -1.76 5.81
C PHE A 213 1.96 -0.57 5.54
N LEU A 214 3.28 -0.78 5.44
CA LEU A 214 4.24 0.32 5.32
C LEU A 214 4.61 0.68 3.88
N TRP A 215 4.45 -0.23 2.92
CA TRP A 215 4.90 -0.05 1.55
C TRP A 215 3.81 -0.30 0.50
N GLY A 216 2.69 -0.90 0.89
CA GLY A 216 1.66 -1.36 -0.06
C GLY A 216 2.21 -2.35 -1.08
N SER A 217 3.23 -3.14 -0.71
CA SER A 217 3.94 -4.04 -1.62
C SER A 217 4.49 -5.26 -0.89
N LEU A 218 5.11 -6.17 -1.65
CA LEU A 218 5.75 -7.39 -1.17
C LEU A 218 6.84 -7.10 -0.10
N PRO A 219 7.05 -8.05 0.86
CA PRO A 219 8.25 -8.07 1.68
C PRO A 219 9.51 -8.09 0.81
N ASP A 220 10.53 -7.35 1.20
CA ASP A 220 11.85 -7.46 0.58
C ASP A 220 12.63 -8.68 1.12
N ASP A 221 13.77 -8.96 0.47
CA ASP A 221 14.56 -10.14 0.80
C ASP A 221 14.98 -10.16 2.27
N ALA A 222 15.34 -9.01 2.86
CA ALA A 222 15.74 -8.93 4.28
C ALA A 222 14.57 -9.21 5.24
N LEU A 223 13.36 -8.80 4.91
CA LEU A 223 12.18 -9.08 5.72
C LEU A 223 11.74 -10.56 5.60
N LEU A 224 11.86 -11.14 4.37
CA LEU A 224 11.62 -12.56 4.15
C LEU A 224 12.68 -13.44 4.84
N GLU A 225 13.95 -13.01 4.89
CA GLU A 225 15.01 -13.72 5.59
C GLU A 225 14.73 -13.78 7.10
N ALA A 226 14.38 -12.65 7.73
CA ALA A 226 13.98 -12.62 9.14
C ALA A 226 12.77 -13.52 9.43
N ALA A 227 11.81 -13.59 8.49
CA ALA A 227 10.67 -14.49 8.60
C ALA A 227 11.06 -15.97 8.43
N ASN A 228 11.98 -16.30 7.53
CA ASN A 228 12.49 -17.65 7.33
C ASN A 228 13.29 -18.15 8.55
N GLU A 229 13.99 -17.25 9.24
CA GLU A 229 14.71 -17.56 10.49
C GLU A 229 13.77 -17.78 11.68
N GLY A 230 12.50 -17.43 11.54
CA GLY A 230 11.50 -17.57 12.60
C GLY A 230 11.70 -16.61 13.78
N ASN A 231 12.32 -15.45 13.53
CA ASN A 231 12.68 -14.48 14.57
C ASN A 231 12.03 -13.10 14.39
N LEU A 232 11.24 -12.90 13.34
CA LEU A 232 10.62 -11.61 13.05
C LEU A 232 9.63 -11.15 14.14
N SER A 233 9.02 -12.10 14.85
CA SER A 233 8.11 -11.80 15.97
C SER A 233 8.84 -11.35 17.25
N ASP A 234 10.19 -11.42 17.32
CA ASP A 234 10.96 -10.81 18.40
C ASP A 234 10.81 -9.28 18.35
N PRO A 235 10.42 -8.63 19.48
CA PRO A 235 10.19 -7.18 19.51
C PRO A 235 11.38 -6.34 19.07
N THR A 236 12.61 -6.78 19.33
CA THR A 236 13.84 -6.06 18.95
C THR A 236 14.03 -6.12 17.44
N ILE A 237 13.94 -7.33 16.87
CA ILE A 237 14.08 -7.56 15.43
C ILE A 237 12.96 -6.85 14.66
N LEU A 238 11.72 -6.95 15.14
CA LEU A 238 10.58 -6.26 14.56
C LEU A 238 10.79 -4.73 14.54
N GLN A 239 11.30 -4.15 15.64
CA GLN A 239 11.59 -2.74 15.72
C GLN A 239 12.73 -2.33 14.77
N GLU A 240 13.76 -3.15 14.62
CA GLU A 240 14.85 -2.92 13.68
C GLU A 240 14.36 -2.95 12.24
N GLN A 241 13.56 -3.94 11.87
CA GLN A 241 12.95 -4.03 10.54
C GLN A 241 12.03 -2.83 10.27
N PHE A 242 11.20 -2.43 11.22
CA PHE A 242 10.35 -1.26 11.10
C PHE A 242 11.16 0.02 10.84
N LYS A 243 12.22 0.28 11.62
CA LYS A 243 13.13 1.43 11.41
C LYS A 243 13.82 1.37 10.06
N ARG A 244 14.29 0.19 9.64
CA ARG A 244 14.91 -0.03 8.33
C ARG A 244 13.92 0.29 7.19
N MET A 245 12.69 -0.19 7.32
CA MET A 245 11.64 0.01 6.31
C MET A 245 11.28 1.49 6.12
N LEU A 246 11.31 2.29 7.17
CA LEU A 246 11.11 3.75 7.12
C LEU A 246 12.39 4.53 6.78
N GLY A 247 13.52 3.86 6.67
CA GLY A 247 14.82 4.48 6.40
C GLY A 247 14.93 5.11 5.02
N LYS A 248 15.96 5.97 4.83
CA LYS A 248 16.20 6.73 3.59
C LYS A 248 16.33 5.87 2.35
N GLN A 249 16.86 4.64 2.46
CA GLN A 249 16.99 3.69 1.36
C GLN A 249 15.63 3.27 0.79
N ASN A 250 14.56 3.34 1.58
CA ASN A 250 13.21 3.01 1.20
C ASN A 250 12.32 4.25 0.97
N SER A 251 12.91 5.43 0.85
CA SER A 251 12.20 6.72 0.78
C SER A 251 11.12 6.78 -0.33
N ARG A 252 11.30 6.06 -1.44
CA ARG A 252 10.28 5.95 -2.49
C ARG A 252 9.04 5.20 -1.97
N LYS A 253 9.22 3.99 -1.41
CA LYS A 253 8.12 3.17 -0.90
C LYS A 253 7.35 3.89 0.22
N VAL A 254 8.07 4.53 1.13
CA VAL A 254 7.46 5.31 2.23
C VAL A 254 6.66 6.50 1.72
N ARG A 255 7.14 7.17 0.67
CA ARG A 255 6.42 8.26 0.02
C ARG A 255 5.18 7.75 -0.72
N ASP A 256 5.31 6.64 -1.46
CA ASP A 256 4.19 6.01 -2.16
C ASP A 256 3.07 5.62 -1.15
N PHE A 257 3.45 5.08 0.01
CA PHE A 257 2.51 4.83 1.12
C PHE A 257 1.89 6.13 1.63
N SER A 258 2.72 7.13 1.95
CA SER A 258 2.21 8.42 2.47
C SER A 258 1.22 9.06 1.50
N GLN A 259 1.51 9.00 0.20
CA GLN A 259 0.61 9.52 -0.84
C GLN A 259 -0.69 8.71 -0.87
N ASN A 260 -0.60 7.39 -0.97
CA ASN A 260 -1.78 6.53 -1.07
C ASN A 260 -2.69 6.65 0.16
N PHE A 261 -2.11 6.66 1.36
CA PHE A 261 -2.84 6.81 2.61
C PHE A 261 -3.48 8.19 2.74
N VAL A 262 -2.68 9.25 2.61
CA VAL A 262 -3.14 10.63 2.85
C VAL A 262 -4.21 11.07 1.84
N GLU A 263 -4.03 10.73 0.56
CA GLU A 263 -5.00 11.09 -0.47
C GLU A 263 -6.36 10.43 -0.23
N GLN A 264 -6.41 9.22 0.30
CA GLN A 264 -7.65 8.54 0.66
C GLN A 264 -8.23 9.07 1.97
N TRP A 265 -7.40 9.11 3.03
CA TRP A 265 -7.81 9.58 4.34
C TRP A 265 -8.44 10.97 4.32
N LEU A 266 -7.85 11.91 3.57
CA LEU A 266 -8.31 13.29 3.46
C LEU A 266 -9.25 13.53 2.26
N GLY A 267 -9.54 12.51 1.44
CA GLY A 267 -10.36 12.64 0.23
C GLY A 267 -9.71 13.47 -0.88
N THR A 268 -8.44 13.86 -0.75
CA THR A 268 -7.77 14.77 -1.69
C THR A 268 -7.46 14.13 -3.04
N ARG A 269 -7.62 12.80 -3.17
CA ARG A 269 -7.55 12.08 -4.45
C ARG A 269 -8.57 12.59 -5.48
N ALA A 270 -9.73 13.05 -5.00
CA ALA A 270 -10.81 13.59 -5.82
C ALA A 270 -10.45 14.94 -6.49
N LEU A 271 -9.52 15.71 -5.90
CA LEU A 271 -9.13 17.03 -6.44
C LEU A 271 -8.56 16.90 -7.86
N GLY A 272 -9.09 17.69 -8.79
CA GLY A 272 -8.70 17.68 -10.19
C GLY A 272 -9.26 16.51 -11.02
N ARG A 273 -9.86 15.51 -10.40
CA ARG A 273 -10.52 14.38 -11.06
C ARG A 273 -12.05 14.52 -10.98
N GLU A 274 -12.62 14.19 -9.83
CA GLU A 274 -14.05 14.27 -9.57
C GLU A 274 -14.46 15.65 -9.11
N PHE A 275 -13.59 16.30 -8.35
CA PHE A 275 -13.77 17.67 -7.87
C PHE A 275 -12.76 18.60 -8.56
N LYS A 276 -13.27 19.50 -9.41
CA LYS A 276 -12.49 20.61 -10.00
C LYS A 276 -12.97 21.89 -9.36
N PRO A 277 -12.11 22.56 -8.58
CA PRO A 277 -12.45 23.86 -8.04
C PRO A 277 -12.89 24.79 -9.17
N ASP A 278 -14.03 25.43 -8.98
CA ASP A 278 -14.53 26.43 -9.90
C ASP A 278 -13.73 27.74 -9.77
N LYS A 279 -14.32 28.84 -10.26
CA LYS A 279 -13.74 30.18 -10.18
C LYS A 279 -13.51 30.68 -8.73
N SER A 280 -13.98 29.93 -7.71
CA SER A 280 -13.81 30.26 -6.28
C SER A 280 -12.34 30.25 -5.88
N ILE A 281 -11.53 29.36 -6.47
CA ILE A 281 -10.07 29.37 -6.29
C ILE A 281 -9.43 30.20 -7.41
N ARG A 282 -9.19 31.47 -7.12
CA ARG A 282 -8.58 32.40 -8.10
C ARG A 282 -7.25 31.89 -8.62
N GLY A 283 -7.16 31.72 -9.94
CA GLY A 283 -5.95 31.28 -10.63
C GLY A 283 -5.63 29.81 -10.41
N TYR A 284 -6.63 28.94 -10.19
CA TYR A 284 -6.46 27.51 -10.18
C TYR A 284 -5.91 27.01 -11.52
N ASP A 285 -4.83 26.28 -11.47
CA ASP A 285 -4.14 25.65 -12.59
C ASP A 285 -3.49 24.34 -12.15
N SER A 286 -2.94 23.58 -13.08
CA SER A 286 -2.32 22.28 -12.79
C SER A 286 -1.10 22.36 -11.85
N GLU A 287 -0.35 23.46 -11.87
CA GLU A 287 0.79 23.67 -10.96
C GLU A 287 0.30 23.91 -9.52
N LEU A 288 -0.77 24.68 -9.36
CA LEU A 288 -1.41 24.89 -8.05
C LEU A 288 -2.06 23.59 -7.54
N GLU A 289 -2.78 22.89 -8.40
CA GLU A 289 -3.38 21.58 -8.07
C GLU A 289 -2.33 20.61 -7.55
N GLY A 290 -1.22 20.47 -8.28
CA GLY A 290 -0.10 19.62 -7.85
C GLY A 290 0.47 20.07 -6.50
N GLY A 291 0.67 21.38 -6.29
CA GLY A 291 1.12 21.93 -5.01
C GLY A 291 0.17 21.60 -3.87
N MET A 292 -1.13 21.76 -4.08
CA MET A 292 -2.17 21.45 -3.10
C MET A 292 -2.21 19.96 -2.73
N LYS A 293 -2.13 19.07 -3.72
CA LYS A 293 -2.15 17.61 -3.49
C LYS A 293 -0.93 17.13 -2.72
N TYR A 294 0.26 17.63 -3.06
CA TYR A 294 1.50 17.17 -2.45
C TYR A 294 1.76 17.77 -1.07
N GLU A 295 1.17 18.91 -0.71
CA GLU A 295 1.36 19.54 0.60
C GLU A 295 1.08 18.58 1.76
N PRO A 296 -0.13 17.99 1.91
CA PRO A 296 -0.42 17.08 3.02
C PRO A 296 0.39 15.78 2.96
N VAL A 297 0.76 15.31 1.77
CA VAL A 297 1.57 14.11 1.58
C VAL A 297 2.99 14.31 2.13
N PHE A 298 3.66 15.40 1.76
CA PHE A 298 5.00 15.70 2.26
C PHE A 298 5.00 16.00 3.76
N PHE A 299 3.97 16.68 4.23
CA PHE A 299 3.78 16.98 5.63
C PHE A 299 3.63 15.70 6.47
N PHE A 300 2.75 14.78 6.09
CA PHE A 300 2.59 13.48 6.74
C PHE A 300 3.86 12.64 6.67
N ASN A 301 4.50 12.61 5.49
CA ASN A 301 5.75 11.87 5.30
C ASN A 301 6.88 12.35 6.24
N GLU A 302 6.95 13.64 6.53
CA GLU A 302 7.90 14.18 7.50
C GLU A 302 7.60 13.69 8.91
N ILE A 303 6.34 13.77 9.36
CA ILE A 303 5.93 13.28 10.68
C ILE A 303 6.27 11.78 10.81
N LEU A 304 5.93 10.98 9.81
CA LEU A 304 6.19 9.54 9.80
C LEU A 304 7.69 9.21 9.85
N THR A 305 8.50 9.84 9.01
CA THR A 305 9.93 9.49 8.86
C THR A 305 10.81 10.08 9.93
N LYS A 306 10.40 11.18 10.55
CA LYS A 306 11.14 11.83 11.64
C LYS A 306 10.61 11.50 13.02
N ASN A 307 9.63 10.60 13.12
CA ASN A 307 8.94 10.28 14.37
C ASN A 307 8.42 11.57 15.06
N GLY A 308 7.78 12.43 14.24
CA GLY A 308 7.23 13.71 14.69
C GLY A 308 6.01 13.55 15.59
N SER A 309 5.54 14.64 16.18
CA SER A 309 4.35 14.64 17.00
C SER A 309 3.08 14.49 16.15
N LEU A 310 2.17 13.61 16.55
CA LEU A 310 0.84 13.54 15.92
C LEU A 310 0.02 14.82 16.14
N LEU A 311 0.34 15.62 17.15
CA LEU A 311 -0.29 16.91 17.37
C LEU A 311 0.01 17.92 16.25
N ASP A 312 1.12 17.72 15.51
CA ASP A 312 1.46 18.54 14.35
C ASP A 312 0.40 18.41 13.25
N LEU A 313 -0.33 17.27 13.18
CA LEU A 313 -1.45 17.11 12.27
C LEU A 313 -2.56 18.13 12.50
N ILE A 314 -2.72 18.59 13.74
CA ILE A 314 -3.71 19.58 14.15
C ILE A 314 -3.12 20.98 14.11
N LYS A 315 -1.92 21.16 14.68
CA LYS A 315 -1.24 22.45 14.79
C LYS A 315 0.27 22.28 14.57
N ALA A 316 0.76 22.87 13.51
CA ALA A 316 2.18 22.91 13.19
C ALA A 316 2.63 24.33 12.83
N ASP A 317 3.89 24.63 13.05
CA ASP A 317 4.56 25.88 12.66
C ASP A 317 5.28 25.77 11.31
N TYR A 318 4.96 24.74 10.53
CA TYR A 318 5.53 24.52 9.21
C TYR A 318 4.52 23.90 8.24
N THR A 319 4.82 24.00 6.94
CA THR A 319 4.13 23.29 5.87
C THR A 319 5.12 22.97 4.73
N TYR A 320 4.59 22.43 3.64
CA TYR A 320 5.31 22.17 2.40
C TYR A 320 4.68 22.94 1.24
N ALA A 321 5.48 23.74 0.53
CA ALA A 321 4.96 24.50 -0.60
C ALA A 321 5.93 24.54 -1.78
N ASN A 322 5.39 24.42 -2.99
CA ASN A 322 6.05 24.79 -4.23
C ASN A 322 5.85 26.30 -4.51
N ARG A 323 6.44 26.79 -5.58
CA ARG A 323 6.33 28.19 -5.98
C ARG A 323 4.88 28.67 -6.13
N ARG A 324 4.03 27.84 -6.72
CA ARG A 324 2.66 28.20 -7.02
C ARG A 324 1.78 28.23 -5.77
N LEU A 325 1.93 27.23 -4.90
CA LEU A 325 1.22 27.17 -3.62
C LEU A 325 1.67 28.25 -2.65
N ALA A 326 2.99 28.54 -2.57
CA ALA A 326 3.51 29.62 -1.74
C ALA A 326 2.94 31.00 -2.13
N ARG A 327 2.80 31.24 -3.46
CA ARG A 327 2.13 32.45 -3.96
C ARG A 327 0.63 32.48 -3.58
N HIS A 328 -0.05 31.35 -3.70
CA HIS A 328 -1.46 31.22 -3.28
C HIS A 328 -1.64 31.54 -1.80
N TYR A 329 -0.74 31.05 -0.96
CA TYR A 329 -0.72 31.31 0.48
C TYR A 329 -0.12 32.66 0.86
N ARG A 330 0.41 33.44 -0.09
CA ARG A 330 1.11 34.70 0.14
C ARG A 330 2.34 34.56 1.05
N ILE A 331 3.00 33.38 1.02
CA ILE A 331 4.23 33.12 1.75
C ILE A 331 5.39 33.74 0.98
N LYS A 332 6.18 34.58 1.65
CA LYS A 332 7.33 35.25 1.07
C LYS A 332 8.53 34.30 1.02
N GLY A 333 9.39 34.43 0.01
CA GLY A 333 10.62 33.66 -0.14
C GLY A 333 10.85 33.16 -1.56
N GLU A 334 11.97 32.45 -1.73
CA GLU A 334 12.32 31.80 -3.00
C GLU A 334 11.79 30.37 -3.03
N PHE A 335 11.00 30.05 -4.05
CA PHE A 335 10.38 28.75 -4.24
C PHE A 335 10.63 28.23 -5.66
N ARG A 336 10.80 26.91 -5.75
CA ARG A 336 10.92 26.18 -7.01
C ARG A 336 9.64 25.39 -7.30
N GLU A 337 9.65 24.63 -8.38
CA GLU A 337 8.53 23.75 -8.74
C GLU A 337 8.34 22.61 -7.71
N GLN A 338 9.45 22.08 -7.21
CA GLN A 338 9.39 21.04 -6.17
C GLN A 338 9.03 21.65 -4.81
N PRO A 339 8.11 21.00 -4.05
CA PRO A 339 7.78 21.41 -2.70
C PRO A 339 8.99 21.39 -1.77
N LYS A 340 9.11 22.41 -0.94
CA LYS A 340 10.08 22.45 0.16
C LYS A 340 9.37 22.76 1.47
N ARG A 341 9.99 22.35 2.58
CA ARG A 341 9.56 22.72 3.92
C ARG A 341 9.65 24.23 4.14
N VAL A 342 8.63 24.79 4.74
CA VAL A 342 8.48 26.23 4.99
C VAL A 342 8.04 26.44 6.42
N GLU A 343 8.77 27.26 7.17
CA GLU A 343 8.36 27.71 8.48
C GLU A 343 7.21 28.71 8.34
N LEU A 344 6.19 28.54 9.17
CA LEU A 344 5.01 29.40 9.25
C LEU A 344 5.14 30.36 10.44
N THR A 345 4.64 31.57 10.26
CA THR A 345 4.50 32.58 11.31
C THR A 345 3.03 32.81 11.61
N ASP A 346 2.73 33.47 12.73
CA ASP A 346 1.36 33.83 13.10
C ASP A 346 0.66 34.67 12.02
N GLU A 347 1.42 35.43 11.23
CA GLU A 347 0.89 36.19 10.10
C GLU A 347 0.28 35.32 9.00
N ASN A 348 0.76 34.08 8.85
CA ASN A 348 0.25 33.15 7.83
C ASN A 348 -1.12 32.59 8.21
N ARG A 349 -1.50 32.61 9.47
CA ARG A 349 -2.78 32.07 10.00
C ARG A 349 -3.08 30.66 9.51
N ARG A 350 -2.04 29.81 9.47
CA ARG A 350 -2.07 28.44 8.96
C ARG A 350 -1.31 27.53 9.92
N GLY A 351 -1.59 26.25 9.86
CA GLY A 351 -0.90 25.21 10.61
C GLY A 351 -1.75 23.94 10.70
N GLY A 352 -1.12 22.80 10.43
CA GLY A 352 -1.79 21.51 10.41
C GLY A 352 -2.69 21.27 9.19
N LEU A 353 -3.24 20.06 9.10
CA LEU A 353 -3.98 19.56 7.94
C LEU A 353 -5.22 20.37 7.58
N LEU A 354 -5.98 20.83 8.60
CA LEU A 354 -7.24 21.54 8.40
C LEU A 354 -7.08 22.92 7.75
N SER A 355 -5.85 23.43 7.68
CA SER A 355 -5.56 24.70 7.01
C SER A 355 -5.02 24.53 5.59
N MET A 356 -4.81 23.29 5.14
CA MET A 356 -4.24 23.00 3.82
C MET A 356 -5.27 23.17 2.70
N ALA A 357 -4.85 23.77 1.60
CA ALA A 357 -5.75 24.12 0.51
C ALA A 357 -6.46 22.92 -0.12
N ALA A 358 -5.79 21.77 -0.24
CA ALA A 358 -6.44 20.56 -0.77
C ALA A 358 -7.56 20.08 0.15
N VAL A 359 -7.33 20.06 1.47
CA VAL A 359 -8.33 19.61 2.46
C VAL A 359 -9.51 20.55 2.46
N LEU A 360 -9.28 21.86 2.49
CA LEU A 360 -10.34 22.87 2.44
C LEU A 360 -11.14 22.78 1.13
N ALA A 361 -10.46 22.50 -0.01
CA ALA A 361 -11.14 22.44 -1.30
C ALA A 361 -12.09 21.25 -1.42
N VAL A 362 -11.76 20.09 -0.84
CA VAL A 362 -12.60 18.88 -0.94
C VAL A 362 -13.65 18.78 0.17
N SER A 363 -13.54 19.60 1.23
CA SER A 363 -14.48 19.63 2.37
C SER A 363 -15.47 20.78 2.31
N SER A 364 -15.38 21.70 1.35
CA SER A 364 -16.24 22.91 1.22
C SER A 364 -17.45 22.72 0.31
#